data_dd809cab0851c3ef59afadc5486db195
#
_entry.id   dd809cab0851c3ef59afadc5486db195
#
_cell.length_a   1.000
_cell.length_b   1.000
_cell.length_c   1.000
_cell.angle_alpha   90.00
_cell.angle_beta   90.00
_cell.angle_gamma   90.00
#
_symmetry.space_group_name_H-M   'P 1'
#
loop_
_entity.id
_entity.type
_entity.pdbx_description
1 polymer ?
#
loop_
_entity_poly.entity_id
_entity_poly.type
_entity_poly.pdbx_seq_one_letter_code
_entity_poly.pdbx_strand_id
1 'polypeptide(L)'
;MTRKERLGNVKRILVKVGSAVLTGDNGIDLNVVEQLVADIAALRERGLQVVFVSSGAIASGKHRMGIEGKLKNLPQKQAAAAIGQGRLMRVYSNALGKHGLFVGQVLLTMSDITDRKRFLNIRNTILQLLEWGVIPIINENDTVAVEEIKFGDNDNLAAMVANIVEANLVVNLTSTNGLYDQNPNSSKKAKLIPVITEITDEIENAASEEGTNAGIGGMKSKVLAAKKVVAFGTPYIIAPGKRAGVLQEIMDGKEIGTLFLPSADHLNSRKYWIAFTLRSRGRLTVDEGAKEAVVEDGKSLLPSGITEVEGDFTVGDSVSCVDSNGNVIAKGLVNYSAEEMRKIMGLKSSQIEQTLGYKDYDEAIHRDNLAVTIHHNEKAKG
;
A
#
# COMPACT_ATOMS: atom_id res chain seq x y z
N MET A 1 -15.41 22.20 3.31
CA MET A 1 -15.80 20.80 3.63
C MET A 1 -15.14 20.41 4.94
N THR A 2 -15.90 20.15 5.98
CA THR A 2 -15.42 19.73 7.31
C THR A 2 -14.81 18.32 7.24
N ARG A 3 -13.98 17.93 8.22
CA ARG A 3 -13.43 16.57 8.32
C ARG A 3 -14.55 15.52 8.37
N LYS A 4 -15.65 15.82 9.06
CA LYS A 4 -16.83 14.95 9.15
C LYS A 4 -17.49 14.72 7.79
N GLU A 5 -17.66 15.77 6.99
CA GLU A 5 -18.21 15.65 5.63
C GLU A 5 -17.31 14.81 4.71
N ARG A 6 -15.98 14.93 4.86
CA ARG A 6 -15.00 14.15 4.08
C ARG A 6 -15.00 12.67 4.43
N LEU A 7 -15.34 12.31 5.68
CA LEU A 7 -15.37 10.94 6.19
C LEU A 7 -16.77 10.33 6.20
N GLY A 8 -17.81 11.08 5.84
CA GLY A 8 -19.22 10.66 5.97
C GLY A 8 -19.62 9.43 5.13
N ASN A 9 -18.90 9.11 4.06
CA ASN A 9 -19.19 8.00 3.15
C ASN A 9 -18.28 6.78 3.35
N VAL A 10 -17.56 6.69 4.47
CA VAL A 10 -16.70 5.55 4.76
C VAL A 10 -17.56 4.32 5.07
N LYS A 11 -17.40 3.25 4.29
CA LYS A 11 -18.03 1.94 4.50
C LYS A 11 -17.00 0.89 4.93
N ARG A 12 -15.77 1.00 4.45
CA ARG A 12 -14.66 0.08 4.74
C ARG A 12 -13.44 0.87 5.18
N ILE A 13 -12.97 0.57 6.38
CA ILE A 13 -11.79 1.18 6.98
C ILE A 13 -10.67 0.14 7.11
N LEU A 14 -9.46 0.53 6.70
CA LEU A 14 -8.25 -0.23 7.03
C LEU A 14 -7.56 0.45 8.21
N VAL A 15 -7.38 -0.29 9.29
CA VAL A 15 -6.65 0.15 10.48
C VAL A 15 -5.31 -0.58 10.53
N LYS A 16 -4.22 0.17 10.49
CA LYS A 16 -2.88 -0.39 10.68
C LYS A 16 -2.33 0.04 12.04
N VAL A 17 -1.74 -0.89 12.75
CA VAL A 17 -1.09 -0.62 14.05
C VAL A 17 0.38 -0.97 14.03
N GLY A 18 1.22 -0.03 14.49
CA GLY A 18 2.68 -0.23 14.58
C GLY A 18 3.08 -1.05 15.80
N SER A 19 4.23 -1.73 15.73
CA SER A 19 4.77 -2.52 16.86
C SER A 19 4.99 -1.68 18.12
N ALA A 20 5.48 -0.44 18.00
CA ALA A 20 5.69 0.47 19.12
C ALA A 20 4.40 0.88 19.87
N VAL A 21 3.23 0.71 19.23
CA VAL A 21 1.92 0.89 19.88
C VAL A 21 1.53 -0.37 20.65
N LEU A 22 1.71 -1.54 20.02
CA LEU A 22 1.24 -2.84 20.54
C LEU A 22 2.14 -3.44 21.60
N THR A 23 3.42 -3.00 21.70
CA THR A 23 4.38 -3.60 22.61
C THR A 23 4.85 -2.62 23.68
N GLY A 24 4.95 -3.11 24.90
CA GLY A 24 5.61 -2.50 26.03
C GLY A 24 6.79 -3.34 26.49
N ASP A 25 7.32 -3.03 27.67
CA ASP A 25 8.47 -3.72 28.28
C ASP A 25 8.23 -5.23 28.46
N ASN A 26 6.98 -5.61 28.70
CA ASN A 26 6.55 -6.99 28.96
C ASN A 26 5.96 -7.70 27.73
N GLY A 27 6.32 -7.31 26.51
CA GLY A 27 5.80 -7.87 25.27
C GLY A 27 4.54 -7.18 24.79
N ILE A 28 3.48 -7.93 24.38
CA ILE A 28 2.22 -7.34 23.93
C ILE A 28 1.54 -6.61 25.09
N ASP A 29 1.23 -5.34 24.92
CA ASP A 29 0.45 -4.54 25.86
C ASP A 29 -1.05 -4.86 25.71
N LEU A 30 -1.57 -5.65 26.64
CA LEU A 30 -2.97 -6.12 26.62
C LEU A 30 -3.95 -4.97 26.80
N ASN A 31 -3.60 -3.91 27.55
CA ASN A 31 -4.47 -2.75 27.72
C ASN A 31 -4.67 -1.99 26.41
N VAL A 32 -3.58 -1.81 25.66
CA VAL A 32 -3.65 -1.20 24.33
C VAL A 32 -4.47 -2.06 23.38
N VAL A 33 -4.31 -3.40 23.42
CA VAL A 33 -5.12 -4.31 22.59
C VAL A 33 -6.60 -4.21 22.94
N GLU A 34 -6.97 -4.21 24.22
CA GLU A 34 -8.38 -4.07 24.67
C GLU A 34 -8.98 -2.73 24.20
N GLN A 35 -8.23 -1.62 24.27
CA GLN A 35 -8.68 -0.32 23.76
C GLN A 35 -8.91 -0.34 22.25
N LEU A 36 -7.97 -0.89 21.48
CA LEU A 36 -8.10 -1.03 20.03
C LEU A 36 -9.28 -1.90 19.64
N VAL A 37 -9.48 -3.00 20.35
CA VAL A 37 -10.59 -3.93 20.12
C VAL A 37 -11.93 -3.26 20.43
N ALA A 38 -12.03 -2.48 21.51
CA ALA A 38 -13.24 -1.71 21.81
C ALA A 38 -13.55 -0.68 20.70
N ASP A 39 -12.55 0.00 20.18
CA ASP A 39 -12.71 0.91 19.04
C ASP A 39 -13.18 0.16 17.78
N ILE A 40 -12.56 -0.99 17.45
CA ILE A 40 -12.94 -1.82 16.31
C ILE A 40 -14.39 -2.33 16.47
N ALA A 41 -14.78 -2.79 17.66
CA ALA A 41 -16.14 -3.25 17.95
C ALA A 41 -17.16 -2.13 17.72
N ALA A 42 -16.90 -0.93 18.23
CA ALA A 42 -17.76 0.23 18.01
C ALA A 42 -17.87 0.64 16.53
N LEU A 43 -16.80 0.51 15.73
CA LEU A 43 -16.88 0.71 14.28
C LEU A 43 -17.77 -0.35 13.60
N ARG A 44 -17.69 -1.60 14.04
CA ARG A 44 -18.54 -2.70 13.55
C ARG A 44 -20.02 -2.47 13.89
N GLU A 45 -20.33 -2.00 15.12
CA GLU A 45 -21.69 -1.62 15.53
C GLU A 45 -22.26 -0.48 14.68
N ARG A 46 -21.39 0.42 14.18
CA ARG A 46 -21.78 1.48 13.21
C ARG A 46 -21.95 0.95 11.78
N GLY A 47 -21.79 -0.36 11.53
CA GLY A 47 -21.97 -1.00 10.23
C GLY A 47 -20.74 -0.90 9.31
N LEU A 48 -19.57 -0.44 9.79
CA LEU A 48 -18.37 -0.38 8.98
C LEU A 48 -17.73 -1.76 8.85
N GLN A 49 -17.17 -2.05 7.67
CA GLN A 49 -16.25 -3.15 7.47
C GLN A 49 -14.84 -2.73 7.92
N VAL A 50 -14.21 -3.54 8.77
CA VAL A 50 -12.87 -3.25 9.31
C VAL A 50 -11.88 -4.29 8.80
N VAL A 51 -10.78 -3.83 8.21
CA VAL A 51 -9.59 -4.62 7.85
C VAL A 51 -8.47 -4.19 8.78
N PHE A 52 -7.79 -5.12 9.41
CA PHE A 52 -6.78 -4.81 10.41
C PHE A 52 -5.41 -5.31 10.00
N VAL A 53 -4.43 -4.40 9.87
CA VAL A 53 -3.02 -4.73 9.58
C VAL A 53 -2.21 -4.58 10.86
N SER A 54 -1.71 -5.70 11.37
CA SER A 54 -1.01 -5.74 12.66
C SER A 54 0.50 -5.89 12.48
N SER A 55 1.23 -5.37 13.44
CA SER A 55 2.66 -5.59 13.63
C SER A 55 2.91 -6.31 14.97
N GLY A 56 4.18 -6.53 15.31
CA GLY A 56 4.58 -6.97 16.64
C GLY A 56 4.78 -8.48 16.80
N ALA A 57 4.66 -9.27 15.73
CA ALA A 57 4.90 -10.72 15.79
C ALA A 57 6.35 -11.03 16.29
N ILE A 58 7.36 -10.43 15.67
CA ILE A 58 8.77 -10.60 16.07
C ILE A 58 8.98 -10.19 17.55
N ALA A 59 8.47 -9.04 17.96
CA ALA A 59 8.60 -8.56 19.34
C ALA A 59 7.91 -9.49 20.35
N SER A 60 6.70 -9.97 20.01
CA SER A 60 5.95 -10.94 20.81
C SER A 60 6.68 -12.27 21.00
N GLY A 61 7.28 -12.79 19.92
CA GLY A 61 8.03 -14.04 19.97
C GLY A 61 9.34 -13.91 20.72
N LYS A 62 10.08 -12.82 20.47
CA LYS A 62 11.31 -12.49 21.20
C LYS A 62 11.06 -12.46 22.71
N HIS A 63 10.03 -11.73 23.15
CA HIS A 63 9.67 -11.64 24.55
C HIS A 63 9.26 -13.01 25.12
N ARG A 64 8.46 -13.81 24.38
CA ARG A 64 8.04 -15.15 24.81
C ARG A 64 9.22 -16.10 25.08
N MET A 65 10.29 -15.95 24.31
CA MET A 65 11.51 -16.77 24.43
C MET A 65 12.51 -16.21 25.43
N GLY A 66 12.24 -15.07 26.09
CA GLY A 66 13.18 -14.42 26.99
C GLY A 66 14.48 -13.95 26.31
N ILE A 67 14.42 -13.66 24.98
CA ILE A 67 15.60 -13.23 24.24
C ILE A 67 15.86 -11.74 24.50
N GLU A 68 17.00 -11.44 25.13
CA GLU A 68 17.44 -10.06 25.36
C GLU A 68 18.21 -9.49 24.16
N GLY A 69 18.29 -8.16 24.07
CA GLY A 69 19.02 -7.46 23.01
C GLY A 69 18.39 -7.55 21.61
N LYS A 70 19.14 -7.25 20.57
CA LYS A 70 18.68 -7.27 19.17
C LYS A 70 18.86 -8.64 18.53
N LEU A 71 17.89 -9.10 17.74
CA LEU A 71 18.02 -10.28 16.89
C LEU A 71 19.05 -9.98 15.78
N LYS A 72 20.06 -10.86 15.62
CA LYS A 72 21.26 -10.58 14.83
C LYS A 72 21.09 -10.86 13.33
N ASN A 73 20.25 -11.83 12.99
CA ASN A 73 20.12 -12.32 11.60
C ASN A 73 18.67 -12.63 11.23
N LEU A 74 18.44 -12.85 9.94
CA LEU A 74 17.13 -13.14 9.39
C LEU A 74 16.48 -14.39 9.99
N PRO A 75 17.16 -15.56 10.12
CA PRO A 75 16.55 -16.75 10.72
C PRO A 75 16.06 -16.53 12.15
N GLN A 76 16.77 -15.75 12.96
CA GLN A 76 16.32 -15.41 14.32
C GLN A 76 15.04 -14.56 14.29
N LYS A 77 14.92 -13.60 13.36
CA LYS A 77 13.71 -12.78 13.19
C LYS A 77 12.54 -13.63 12.74
N GLN A 78 12.76 -14.53 11.76
CA GLN A 78 11.75 -15.46 11.24
C GLN A 78 11.26 -16.42 12.31
N ALA A 79 12.16 -17.03 13.07
CA ALA A 79 11.79 -17.91 14.19
C ALA A 79 10.98 -17.16 15.28
N ALA A 80 11.42 -15.96 15.65
CA ALA A 80 10.68 -15.13 16.59
C ALA A 80 9.29 -14.76 16.07
N ALA A 81 9.16 -14.40 14.77
CA ALA A 81 7.88 -14.12 14.13
C ALA A 81 6.95 -15.34 14.17
N ALA A 82 7.45 -16.54 13.85
CA ALA A 82 6.69 -17.79 13.89
C ALA A 82 6.07 -18.05 15.27
N ILE A 83 6.86 -17.85 16.34
CA ILE A 83 6.37 -18.01 17.72
C ILE A 83 5.38 -16.90 18.09
N GLY A 84 5.70 -15.66 17.72
CA GLY A 84 4.94 -14.49 18.14
C GLY A 84 3.62 -14.32 17.41
N GLN A 85 3.53 -14.72 16.14
CA GLN A 85 2.33 -14.59 15.32
C GLN A 85 1.16 -15.40 15.90
N GLY A 86 1.39 -16.64 16.30
CA GLY A 86 0.36 -17.47 16.93
C GLY A 86 -0.17 -16.87 18.26
N ARG A 87 0.73 -16.25 19.05
CA ARG A 87 0.36 -15.55 20.29
C ARG A 87 -0.46 -14.29 19.96
N LEU A 88 -0.03 -13.50 18.99
CA LEU A 88 -0.72 -12.27 18.57
C LEU A 88 -2.14 -12.57 18.14
N MET A 89 -2.34 -13.59 17.31
CA MET A 89 -3.68 -14.02 16.87
C MET A 89 -4.56 -14.48 18.02
N ARG A 90 -4.01 -15.23 18.98
CA ARG A 90 -4.74 -15.64 20.18
C ARG A 90 -5.22 -14.44 20.99
N VAL A 91 -4.37 -13.44 21.18
CA VAL A 91 -4.72 -12.22 21.91
C VAL A 91 -5.86 -11.49 21.22
N TYR A 92 -5.79 -11.27 19.90
CA TYR A 92 -6.87 -10.62 19.15
C TYR A 92 -8.15 -11.46 19.13
N SER A 93 -8.06 -12.77 18.92
CA SER A 93 -9.23 -13.66 18.90
C SER A 93 -9.96 -13.65 20.24
N ASN A 94 -9.23 -13.68 21.34
CA ASN A 94 -9.82 -13.64 22.68
C ASN A 94 -10.45 -12.27 22.97
N ALA A 95 -9.79 -11.17 22.62
CA ALA A 95 -10.27 -9.84 22.90
C ALA A 95 -11.50 -9.49 22.03
N LEU A 96 -11.47 -9.73 20.71
CA LEU A 96 -12.59 -9.51 19.80
C LEU A 96 -13.76 -10.47 20.07
N GLY A 97 -13.46 -11.72 20.50
CA GLY A 97 -14.48 -12.70 20.88
C GLY A 97 -15.37 -12.25 22.03
N LYS A 98 -14.86 -11.41 22.96
CA LYS A 98 -15.67 -10.80 24.02
C LYS A 98 -16.80 -9.88 23.48
N HIS A 99 -16.60 -9.36 22.26
CA HIS A 99 -17.58 -8.54 21.53
C HIS A 99 -18.38 -9.35 20.49
N GLY A 100 -18.29 -10.69 20.50
CA GLY A 100 -18.97 -11.55 19.52
C GLY A 100 -18.38 -11.47 18.10
N LEU A 101 -17.16 -10.95 17.94
CA LEU A 101 -16.52 -10.76 16.66
C LEU A 101 -15.50 -11.87 16.38
N PHE A 102 -15.52 -12.39 15.15
CA PHE A 102 -14.58 -13.40 14.67
C PHE A 102 -13.41 -12.75 13.93
N VAL A 103 -12.26 -13.43 13.95
CA VAL A 103 -11.04 -12.99 13.25
C VAL A 103 -10.59 -14.03 12.24
N GLY A 104 -10.07 -13.57 11.10
CA GLY A 104 -9.43 -14.41 10.09
C GLY A 104 -7.97 -13.95 9.88
N GLN A 105 -7.00 -14.86 10.02
CA GLN A 105 -5.59 -14.55 9.76
C GLN A 105 -5.28 -14.60 8.28
N VAL A 106 -4.61 -13.57 7.76
CA VAL A 106 -4.08 -13.51 6.38
C VAL A 106 -2.61 -13.09 6.43
N LEU A 107 -1.72 -13.98 6.04
CA LEU A 107 -0.28 -13.71 5.97
C LEU A 107 0.16 -13.56 4.52
N LEU A 108 0.82 -12.46 4.21
CA LEU A 108 1.18 -12.07 2.85
C LEU A 108 2.66 -11.78 2.73
N THR A 109 3.21 -12.08 1.55
CA THR A 109 4.52 -11.58 1.11
C THR A 109 4.35 -10.59 -0.05
N MET A 110 5.41 -9.85 -0.37
CA MET A 110 5.41 -8.98 -1.55
C MET A 110 5.14 -9.77 -2.83
N SER A 111 5.69 -10.99 -2.96
CA SER A 111 5.48 -11.84 -4.12
C SER A 111 4.01 -12.26 -4.29
N ASP A 112 3.26 -12.42 -3.19
CA ASP A 112 1.83 -12.75 -3.26
C ASP A 112 1.00 -11.60 -3.83
N ILE A 113 1.40 -10.36 -3.54
CA ILE A 113 0.69 -9.16 -4.03
C ILE A 113 1.08 -8.83 -5.48
N THR A 114 2.31 -9.11 -5.89
CA THR A 114 2.81 -8.82 -7.24
C THR A 114 2.41 -9.87 -8.28
N ASP A 115 2.09 -11.09 -7.87
CA ASP A 115 1.55 -12.14 -8.73
C ASP A 115 0.05 -11.96 -8.93
N ARG A 116 -0.41 -11.83 -10.17
CA ARG A 116 -1.83 -11.54 -10.48
C ARG A 116 -2.79 -12.59 -9.96
N LYS A 117 -2.46 -13.88 -10.08
CA LYS A 117 -3.33 -14.97 -9.65
C LYS A 117 -3.46 -15.00 -8.13
N ARG A 118 -2.33 -14.83 -7.42
CA ARG A 118 -2.31 -14.75 -5.96
C ARG A 118 -3.03 -13.50 -5.47
N PHE A 119 -2.80 -12.35 -6.10
CA PHE A 119 -3.52 -11.10 -5.83
C PHE A 119 -5.05 -11.28 -5.86
N LEU A 120 -5.59 -11.90 -6.93
CA LEU A 120 -7.03 -12.15 -7.04
C LEU A 120 -7.53 -13.10 -5.95
N ASN A 121 -6.78 -14.16 -5.62
CA ASN A 121 -7.12 -15.07 -4.54
C ASN A 121 -7.14 -14.37 -3.18
N ILE A 122 -6.12 -13.53 -2.89
CA ILE A 122 -6.06 -12.72 -1.66
C ILE A 122 -7.28 -11.80 -1.57
N ARG A 123 -7.57 -11.06 -2.66
CA ARG A 123 -8.73 -10.15 -2.73
C ARG A 123 -10.03 -10.90 -2.43
N ASN A 124 -10.27 -12.00 -3.12
CA ASN A 124 -11.49 -12.78 -2.95
C ASN A 124 -11.61 -13.34 -1.53
N THR A 125 -10.52 -13.85 -0.96
CA THR A 125 -10.50 -14.36 0.43
C THR A 125 -10.83 -13.26 1.43
N ILE A 126 -10.19 -12.08 1.34
CA ILE A 126 -10.44 -10.98 2.27
C ILE A 126 -11.87 -10.47 2.13
N LEU A 127 -12.37 -10.30 0.90
CA LEU A 127 -13.75 -9.86 0.66
C LEU A 127 -14.76 -10.88 1.21
N GLN A 128 -14.53 -12.18 1.07
CA GLN A 128 -15.38 -13.21 1.65
C GLN A 128 -15.39 -13.18 3.18
N LEU A 129 -14.24 -12.97 3.83
CA LEU A 129 -14.17 -12.77 5.27
C LEU A 129 -15.02 -11.58 5.72
N LEU A 130 -14.91 -10.45 5.00
CA LEU A 130 -15.69 -9.24 5.28
C LEU A 130 -17.21 -9.46 5.08
N GLU A 131 -17.60 -10.22 4.07
CA GLU A 131 -19.00 -10.61 3.82
C GLU A 131 -19.56 -11.47 4.97
N TRP A 132 -18.77 -12.39 5.51
CA TRP A 132 -19.14 -13.19 6.69
C TRP A 132 -19.10 -12.39 8.00
N GLY A 133 -18.76 -11.10 7.97
CA GLY A 133 -18.64 -10.27 9.17
C GLY A 133 -17.37 -10.51 9.99
N VAL A 134 -16.45 -11.34 9.48
CA VAL A 134 -15.15 -11.65 10.10
C VAL A 134 -14.19 -10.49 9.88
N ILE A 135 -13.36 -10.17 10.88
CA ILE A 135 -12.32 -9.16 10.79
C ILE A 135 -11.03 -9.80 10.26
N PRO A 136 -10.59 -9.48 9.04
CA PRO A 136 -9.30 -9.96 8.53
C PRO A 136 -8.17 -9.29 9.31
N ILE A 137 -7.30 -10.09 9.92
CA ILE A 137 -6.06 -9.62 10.55
C ILE A 137 -4.89 -9.99 9.65
N ILE A 138 -4.29 -8.99 9.06
CA ILE A 138 -3.26 -9.12 8.04
C ILE A 138 -1.90 -8.80 8.64
N ASN A 139 -0.89 -9.57 8.30
CA ASN A 139 0.51 -9.31 8.63
C ASN A 139 1.42 -9.82 7.51
N GLU A 140 2.69 -9.38 7.52
CA GLU A 140 3.71 -9.99 6.67
C GLU A 140 3.93 -11.46 7.09
N ASN A 141 4.11 -12.34 6.10
CA ASN A 141 4.56 -13.70 6.33
C ASN A 141 6.08 -13.72 6.55
N ASP A 142 6.51 -13.22 7.70
CA ASP A 142 7.92 -13.11 8.06
C ASP A 142 8.69 -14.44 7.95
N THR A 143 8.01 -15.58 8.06
CA THR A 143 8.67 -16.91 8.06
C THR A 143 9.26 -17.29 6.72
N VAL A 144 8.73 -16.75 5.63
CA VAL A 144 9.17 -17.01 4.24
C VAL A 144 9.60 -15.74 3.51
N ALA A 145 9.48 -14.56 4.16
CA ALA A 145 9.92 -13.30 3.57
C ALA A 145 11.45 -13.26 3.51
N VAL A 146 11.99 -12.91 2.32
CA VAL A 146 13.44 -12.69 2.10
C VAL A 146 13.77 -11.21 2.17
N GLU A 147 15.00 -10.86 2.62
CA GLU A 147 15.35 -9.44 2.89
C GLU A 147 15.25 -8.55 1.65
N GLU A 148 15.55 -9.08 0.46
CA GLU A 148 15.53 -8.33 -0.79
C GLU A 148 14.11 -8.00 -1.28
N ILE A 149 13.09 -8.71 -0.77
CA ILE A 149 11.69 -8.62 -1.25
C ILE A 149 10.72 -8.30 -0.10
N LYS A 150 11.22 -7.84 1.04
CA LYS A 150 10.36 -7.42 2.17
C LYS A 150 9.52 -6.20 1.82
N PHE A 151 8.32 -6.12 2.41
CA PHE A 151 7.54 -4.87 2.40
C PHE A 151 8.31 -3.68 3.00
N GLY A 152 9.43 -3.93 3.69
CA GLY A 152 10.18 -2.93 4.44
C GLY A 152 9.54 -2.65 5.80
N ASP A 153 8.23 -2.46 5.81
CA ASP A 153 7.39 -2.36 7.00
C ASP A 153 5.91 -2.58 6.68
N ASN A 154 5.10 -2.75 7.72
CA ASN A 154 3.65 -2.94 7.56
C ASN A 154 2.91 -1.65 7.10
N ASP A 155 3.57 -0.49 7.00
CA ASP A 155 2.97 0.71 6.41
C ASP A 155 2.77 0.51 4.90
N ASN A 156 3.79 -0.04 4.23
CA ASN A 156 3.71 -0.37 2.81
C ASN A 156 2.72 -1.52 2.53
N LEU A 157 2.72 -2.57 3.36
CA LEU A 157 1.73 -3.65 3.28
C LEU A 157 0.32 -3.09 3.43
N ALA A 158 0.07 -2.23 4.41
CA ALA A 158 -1.23 -1.59 4.62
C ALA A 158 -1.70 -0.77 3.42
N ALA A 159 -0.79 0.00 2.78
CA ALA A 159 -1.10 0.76 1.57
C ALA A 159 -1.53 -0.15 0.41
N MET A 160 -0.85 -1.28 0.21
CA MET A 160 -1.20 -2.24 -0.84
C MET A 160 -2.52 -2.96 -0.54
N VAL A 161 -2.71 -3.42 0.70
CA VAL A 161 -3.97 -4.06 1.12
C VAL A 161 -5.14 -3.09 1.00
N ALA A 162 -4.96 -1.81 1.30
CA ALA A 162 -6.01 -0.79 1.15
C ALA A 162 -6.55 -0.73 -0.28
N ASN A 163 -5.67 -0.83 -1.28
CA ASN A 163 -6.07 -0.92 -2.69
C ASN A 163 -6.75 -2.26 -3.01
N ILE A 164 -6.20 -3.40 -2.52
CA ILE A 164 -6.79 -4.74 -2.75
C ILE A 164 -8.24 -4.82 -2.28
N VAL A 165 -8.53 -4.24 -1.12
CA VAL A 165 -9.84 -4.28 -0.48
C VAL A 165 -10.72 -3.06 -0.79
N GLU A 166 -10.24 -2.13 -1.61
CA GLU A 166 -10.94 -0.89 -1.93
C GLU A 166 -11.40 -0.14 -0.67
N ALA A 167 -10.45 0.07 0.27
CA ALA A 167 -10.74 0.79 1.50
C ALA A 167 -11.13 2.25 1.22
N ASN A 168 -12.11 2.78 1.97
CA ASN A 168 -12.54 4.17 1.84
C ASN A 168 -11.79 5.12 2.79
N LEU A 169 -11.08 4.56 3.77
CA LEU A 169 -10.22 5.27 4.71
C LEU A 169 -9.12 4.33 5.19
N VAL A 170 -7.91 4.85 5.32
CA VAL A 170 -6.81 4.17 6.02
C VAL A 170 -6.45 4.97 7.26
N VAL A 171 -6.37 4.32 8.42
CA VAL A 171 -5.88 4.91 9.67
C VAL A 171 -4.65 4.16 10.13
N ASN A 172 -3.52 4.85 10.16
CA ASN A 172 -2.25 4.33 10.65
C ASN A 172 -2.02 4.80 12.09
N LEU A 173 -2.18 3.87 13.02
CA LEU A 173 -1.98 4.09 14.44
C LEU A 173 -0.49 3.96 14.80
N THR A 174 0.06 5.03 15.33
CA THR A 174 1.49 5.17 15.65
C THR A 174 1.72 5.68 17.06
N SER A 175 2.97 5.72 17.51
CA SER A 175 3.37 6.27 18.82
C SER A 175 3.39 7.80 18.87
N THR A 176 3.26 8.48 17.72
CA THR A 176 3.21 9.94 17.62
C THR A 176 1.78 10.44 17.41
N ASN A 177 1.52 11.72 17.65
CA ASN A 177 0.20 12.30 17.45
C ASN A 177 -0.14 12.56 15.96
N GLY A 178 0.81 12.41 15.06
CA GLY A 178 0.69 12.68 13.62
C GLY A 178 2.01 13.18 13.07
N LEU A 179 2.00 13.84 11.90
CA LEU A 179 3.16 14.48 11.30
C LEU A 179 3.31 15.90 11.81
N TYR A 180 4.54 16.29 12.13
CA TYR A 180 4.91 17.62 12.59
C TYR A 180 5.71 18.36 11.51
N ASP A 181 5.71 19.69 11.57
CA ASP A 181 6.51 20.57 10.68
C ASP A 181 8.02 20.47 10.97
N GLN A 182 8.38 20.02 12.17
CA GLN A 182 9.76 19.79 12.64
C GLN A 182 9.76 18.58 13.57
N ASN A 183 10.94 18.01 13.82
CA ASN A 183 11.07 16.89 14.76
C ASN A 183 10.65 17.32 16.20
N PRO A 184 9.55 16.78 16.76
CA PRO A 184 9.05 17.16 18.08
C PRO A 184 9.99 16.75 19.22
N ASN A 185 10.92 15.82 18.99
CA ASN A 185 11.92 15.43 20.00
C ASN A 185 13.08 16.42 20.09
N SER A 186 13.37 17.17 19.03
CA SER A 186 14.46 18.16 18.98
C SER A 186 13.98 19.60 19.09
N SER A 187 12.70 19.89 18.78
CA SER A 187 12.14 21.24 18.79
C SER A 187 10.83 21.31 19.58
N LYS A 188 10.85 22.10 20.67
CA LYS A 188 9.62 22.43 21.44
C LYS A 188 8.63 23.30 20.65
N LYS A 189 9.03 23.85 19.49
CA LYS A 189 8.18 24.66 18.62
C LYS A 189 7.50 23.85 17.53
N ALA A 190 7.76 22.54 17.46
CA ALA A 190 7.15 21.65 16.48
C ALA A 190 5.61 21.69 16.57
N LYS A 191 4.96 21.93 15.43
CA LYS A 191 3.50 22.00 15.32
C LYS A 191 2.98 20.80 14.54
N LEU A 192 1.92 20.20 15.04
CA LEU A 192 1.21 19.14 14.33
C LEU A 192 0.58 19.72 13.06
N ILE A 193 0.76 19.02 11.94
CA ILE A 193 0.12 19.36 10.66
C ILE A 193 -1.23 18.64 10.60
N PRO A 194 -2.37 19.35 10.68
CA PRO A 194 -3.68 18.67 10.77
C PRO A 194 -4.14 18.08 9.45
N VAL A 195 -3.82 18.71 8.31
CA VAL A 195 -4.26 18.29 6.97
C VAL A 195 -3.16 18.53 5.94
N ILE A 196 -2.95 17.56 5.07
CA ILE A 196 -2.04 17.61 3.92
C ILE A 196 -2.86 17.33 2.68
N THR A 197 -2.89 18.28 1.75
CA THR A 197 -3.58 18.18 0.46
C THR A 197 -2.64 17.75 -0.66
N GLU A 198 -1.34 17.98 -0.48
CA GLU A 198 -0.29 17.62 -1.43
C GLU A 198 0.96 17.18 -0.67
N ILE A 199 1.54 16.06 -1.05
CA ILE A 199 2.77 15.53 -0.44
C ILE A 199 3.95 16.01 -1.28
N THR A 200 4.53 17.13 -0.85
CA THR A 200 5.72 17.73 -1.50
C THR A 200 7.01 17.05 -1.01
N ASP A 201 8.11 17.30 -1.74
CA ASP A 201 9.44 16.84 -1.33
C ASP A 201 9.85 17.39 0.04
N GLU A 202 9.39 18.59 0.41
CA GLU A 202 9.62 19.18 1.73
C GLU A 202 8.97 18.35 2.83
N ILE A 203 7.74 17.87 2.63
CA ILE A 203 7.03 17.00 3.57
C ILE A 203 7.73 15.65 3.69
N GLU A 204 8.21 15.07 2.57
CA GLU A 204 8.96 13.82 2.59
C GLU A 204 10.31 13.98 3.31
N ASN A 205 10.98 15.11 3.14
CA ASN A 205 12.26 15.41 3.78
C ASN A 205 12.08 15.67 5.28
N ALA A 206 11.08 16.45 5.69
CA ALA A 206 10.74 16.66 7.10
C ALA A 206 10.47 15.32 7.83
N ALA A 207 9.73 14.42 7.18
CA ALA A 207 9.48 13.06 7.69
C ALA A 207 10.76 12.22 7.81
N SER A 208 11.82 12.54 7.06
CA SER A 208 13.11 11.82 7.10
C SER A 208 13.98 12.22 8.29
N GLU A 209 13.89 13.48 8.73
CA GLU A 209 14.63 14.01 9.88
C GLU A 209 14.10 13.48 11.23
N GLU A 210 12.87 12.98 11.27
CA GLU A 210 12.29 12.31 12.45
C GLU A 210 12.88 10.91 12.72
N GLY A 211 13.90 10.47 11.97
CA GLY A 211 14.52 9.16 12.08
C GLY A 211 15.06 8.87 13.48
N THR A 212 14.28 8.17 14.29
CA THR A 212 14.76 7.54 15.51
C THR A 212 15.53 6.27 15.17
N ASN A 213 16.67 6.05 15.80
CA ASN A 213 17.53 4.84 15.77
C ASN A 213 16.83 3.54 16.20
N ALA A 214 15.52 3.50 16.34
CA ALA A 214 14.80 2.42 17.02
C ALA A 214 13.67 1.79 16.18
N GLY A 215 13.87 1.53 14.88
CA GLY A 215 12.89 0.67 14.23
C GLY A 215 12.73 0.86 12.73
N ILE A 216 12.51 -0.25 12.05
CA ILE A 216 11.96 -0.34 10.71
C ILE A 216 10.55 0.28 10.78
N GLY A 217 10.28 1.39 10.08
CA GLY A 217 8.95 2.03 10.06
C GLY A 217 8.89 3.44 10.69
N GLY A 218 9.85 4.31 10.38
CA GLY A 218 9.86 5.73 10.78
C GLY A 218 8.73 6.55 10.14
N MET A 219 8.69 7.86 10.42
CA MET A 219 7.68 8.75 9.84
C MET A 219 7.73 8.78 8.31
N LYS A 220 8.92 8.69 7.71
CA LYS A 220 9.12 8.60 6.27
C LYS A 220 8.33 7.47 5.62
N SER A 221 8.35 6.25 6.21
CA SER A 221 7.59 5.12 5.66
C SER A 221 6.08 5.37 5.68
N LYS A 222 5.57 6.05 6.71
CA LYS A 222 4.15 6.42 6.83
C LYS A 222 3.72 7.46 5.81
N VAL A 223 4.58 8.45 5.53
CA VAL A 223 4.34 9.45 4.48
C VAL A 223 4.39 8.80 3.10
N LEU A 224 5.34 7.89 2.83
CA LEU A 224 5.39 7.12 1.58
C LEU A 224 4.17 6.20 1.41
N ALA A 225 3.69 5.58 2.49
CA ALA A 225 2.46 4.81 2.47
C ALA A 225 1.24 5.71 2.21
N ALA A 226 1.16 6.88 2.86
CA ALA A 226 0.12 7.87 2.60
C ALA A 226 0.11 8.30 1.13
N LYS A 227 1.28 8.62 0.54
CA LYS A 227 1.43 8.98 -0.87
C LYS A 227 0.83 7.92 -1.80
N LYS A 228 1.08 6.64 -1.52
CA LYS A 228 0.50 5.53 -2.27
C LYS A 228 -1.01 5.45 -2.13
N VAL A 229 -1.53 5.59 -0.90
CA VAL A 229 -2.96 5.47 -0.61
C VAL A 229 -3.76 6.63 -1.21
N VAL A 230 -3.29 7.87 -1.08
CA VAL A 230 -4.00 9.02 -1.65
C VAL A 230 -3.96 9.04 -3.19
N ALA A 231 -2.93 8.42 -3.80
CA ALA A 231 -2.80 8.34 -5.25
C ALA A 231 -3.94 7.54 -5.93
N PHE A 232 -4.59 6.60 -5.23
CA PHE A 232 -5.78 5.93 -5.76
C PHE A 232 -7.12 6.43 -5.17
N GLY A 233 -7.10 7.61 -4.54
CA GLY A 233 -8.31 8.30 -4.12
C GLY A 233 -8.80 8.00 -2.71
N THR A 234 -8.00 7.32 -1.87
CA THR A 234 -8.39 7.02 -0.49
C THR A 234 -7.71 7.98 0.49
N PRO A 235 -8.46 8.63 1.40
CA PRO A 235 -7.88 9.40 2.49
C PRO A 235 -7.04 8.53 3.42
N TYR A 236 -5.96 9.11 3.97
CA TYR A 236 -5.07 8.44 4.90
C TYR A 236 -4.86 9.28 6.14
N ILE A 237 -4.89 8.68 7.35
CA ILE A 237 -4.70 9.37 8.61
C ILE A 237 -3.57 8.73 9.40
N ILE A 238 -2.61 9.53 9.87
CA ILE A 238 -1.64 9.15 10.90
C ILE A 238 -2.18 9.64 12.24
N ALA A 239 -2.37 8.75 13.23
CA ALA A 239 -2.98 9.08 14.50
C ALA A 239 -2.34 8.36 15.70
N PRO A 240 -2.49 8.87 16.95
CA PRO A 240 -1.94 8.27 18.17
C PRO A 240 -2.64 6.96 18.50
N GLY A 241 -1.91 5.85 18.44
CA GLY A 241 -2.48 4.50 18.65
C GLY A 241 -2.70 4.09 20.10
N LYS A 242 -2.14 4.82 21.07
CA LYS A 242 -2.34 4.58 22.51
C LYS A 242 -3.48 5.39 23.11
N ARG A 243 -4.18 6.18 22.28
CA ARG A 243 -5.34 6.98 22.71
C ARG A 243 -6.60 6.12 22.60
N ALA A 244 -7.28 5.88 23.72
CA ALA A 244 -8.55 5.18 23.74
C ALA A 244 -9.64 5.99 23.00
N GLY A 245 -10.50 5.32 22.23
CA GLY A 245 -11.57 5.95 21.47
C GLY A 245 -11.10 6.69 20.20
N VAL A 246 -9.84 6.55 19.82
CA VAL A 246 -9.25 7.34 18.72
C VAL A 246 -9.96 7.09 17.38
N LEU A 247 -10.32 5.85 17.07
CA LEU A 247 -11.00 5.53 15.81
C LEU A 247 -12.42 6.10 15.77
N GLN A 248 -13.14 6.06 16.90
CA GLN A 248 -14.47 6.66 17.00
C GLN A 248 -14.40 8.18 16.85
N GLU A 249 -13.47 8.84 17.54
CA GLU A 249 -13.29 10.29 17.45
C GLU A 249 -12.92 10.74 16.04
N ILE A 250 -12.10 9.97 15.31
CA ILE A 250 -11.78 10.22 13.90
C ILE A 250 -13.05 10.14 13.06
N MET A 251 -13.86 9.09 13.23
CA MET A 251 -15.11 8.91 12.47
C MET A 251 -16.18 9.94 12.83
N ASP A 252 -16.12 10.52 14.01
CA ASP A 252 -16.98 11.65 14.42
C ASP A 252 -16.50 13.00 13.84
N GLY A 253 -15.37 12.98 13.11
CA GLY A 253 -14.82 14.16 12.42
C GLY A 253 -13.95 15.05 13.29
N LYS A 254 -13.49 14.57 14.47
CA LYS A 254 -12.54 15.32 15.30
C LYS A 254 -11.18 15.44 14.61
N GLU A 255 -10.50 16.55 14.81
CA GLU A 255 -9.18 16.84 14.23
C GLU A 255 -8.05 16.13 14.99
N ILE A 256 -8.03 14.79 14.94
CA ILE A 256 -7.00 13.97 15.55
C ILE A 256 -6.02 13.51 14.47
N GLY A 257 -4.73 13.65 14.76
CA GLY A 257 -3.68 13.24 13.84
C GLY A 257 -3.55 14.12 12.60
N THR A 258 -2.84 13.61 11.60
CA THR A 258 -2.64 14.25 10.30
C THR A 258 -3.46 13.53 9.24
N LEU A 259 -4.37 14.24 8.58
CA LEU A 259 -5.18 13.75 7.46
C LEU A 259 -4.50 14.09 6.14
N PHE A 260 -4.19 13.08 5.34
CA PHE A 260 -3.75 13.22 3.95
C PHE A 260 -4.94 13.03 3.02
N LEU A 261 -5.15 13.97 2.12
CA LEU A 261 -6.28 13.97 1.19
C LEU A 261 -5.83 13.53 -0.20
N PRO A 262 -6.66 12.75 -0.90
CA PRO A 262 -6.42 12.47 -2.31
C PRO A 262 -6.58 13.74 -3.14
N SER A 263 -5.79 13.85 -4.22
CA SER A 263 -5.98 14.87 -5.25
C SER A 263 -7.24 14.56 -6.08
N ALA A 264 -7.73 15.57 -6.83
CA ALA A 264 -8.87 15.37 -7.75
C ALA A 264 -8.53 14.36 -8.87
N ASP A 265 -7.26 14.32 -9.30
CA ASP A 265 -6.75 13.48 -10.39
C ASP A 265 -6.14 12.17 -9.86
N HIS A 266 -6.88 11.42 -9.05
CA HIS A 266 -6.41 10.12 -8.55
C HIS A 266 -6.55 9.01 -9.61
N LEU A 267 -5.62 8.06 -9.59
CA LEU A 267 -5.69 6.85 -10.42
C LEU A 267 -6.82 5.93 -9.94
N ASN A 268 -7.49 5.25 -10.89
CA ASN A 268 -8.38 4.16 -10.48
C ASN A 268 -7.58 2.98 -9.91
N SER A 269 -8.22 2.13 -9.11
CA SER A 269 -7.57 1.02 -8.40
C SER A 269 -6.76 0.09 -9.31
N ARG A 270 -7.20 -0.13 -10.56
CA ARG A 270 -6.48 -0.96 -11.53
C ARG A 270 -5.19 -0.30 -12.01
N LYS A 271 -5.24 0.97 -12.39
CA LYS A 271 -4.06 1.73 -12.82
C LYS A 271 -3.05 1.91 -11.68
N TYR A 272 -3.55 2.13 -10.47
CA TYR A 272 -2.70 2.16 -9.28
C TYR A 272 -1.94 0.84 -9.07
N TRP A 273 -2.66 -0.29 -9.14
CA TRP A 273 -2.05 -1.62 -9.00
C TRP A 273 -0.98 -1.86 -10.07
N ILE A 274 -1.24 -1.51 -11.33
CA ILE A 274 -0.28 -1.62 -12.43
C ILE A 274 0.96 -0.74 -12.16
N ALA A 275 0.76 0.52 -11.77
CA ALA A 275 1.84 1.49 -11.60
C ALA A 275 2.78 1.15 -10.43
N PHE A 276 2.19 0.79 -9.27
CA PHE A 276 2.92 0.77 -8.00
C PHE A 276 3.09 -0.61 -7.37
N THR A 277 2.31 -1.62 -7.79
CA THR A 277 2.34 -2.94 -7.18
C THR A 277 3.06 -3.96 -8.05
N LEU A 278 2.84 -3.95 -9.37
CA LEU A 278 3.44 -4.94 -10.25
C LEU A 278 4.94 -4.73 -10.47
N ARG A 279 5.70 -5.81 -10.41
CA ARG A 279 7.09 -5.83 -10.87
C ARG A 279 7.11 -5.93 -12.39
N SER A 280 7.81 -5.02 -13.07
CA SER A 280 8.00 -5.10 -14.52
C SER A 280 8.90 -6.27 -14.88
N ARG A 281 8.46 -7.10 -15.84
CA ARG A 281 9.22 -8.22 -16.40
C ARG A 281 10.00 -7.86 -17.65
N GLY A 282 9.76 -6.67 -18.19
CA GLY A 282 10.43 -6.16 -19.35
C GLY A 282 10.27 -4.65 -19.49
N ARG A 283 10.83 -4.13 -20.59
CA ARG A 283 10.81 -2.71 -20.92
C ARG A 283 10.47 -2.53 -22.40
N LEU A 284 9.64 -1.56 -22.70
CA LEU A 284 9.32 -1.10 -24.05
C LEU A 284 9.81 0.34 -24.20
N THR A 285 10.79 0.58 -25.08
CA THR A 285 11.18 1.94 -25.44
C THR A 285 10.20 2.46 -26.48
N VAL A 286 9.70 3.67 -26.28
CA VAL A 286 8.71 4.29 -27.16
C VAL A 286 9.25 5.55 -27.82
N ASP A 287 8.75 5.85 -29.01
CA ASP A 287 9.05 7.11 -29.70
C ASP A 287 8.30 8.29 -29.06
N GLU A 288 8.64 9.54 -29.48
CA GLU A 288 8.06 10.74 -28.89
C GLU A 288 6.56 10.86 -29.19
N GLY A 289 6.07 10.42 -30.36
CA GLY A 289 4.65 10.42 -30.70
C GLY A 289 3.82 9.48 -29.83
N ALA A 290 4.36 8.27 -29.53
CA ALA A 290 3.73 7.33 -28.64
C ALA A 290 3.76 7.82 -27.17
N LYS A 291 4.86 8.49 -26.77
CA LYS A 291 4.96 9.13 -25.45
C LYS A 291 3.88 10.20 -25.28
N GLU A 292 3.73 11.11 -26.24
CA GLU A 292 2.69 12.15 -26.21
C GLU A 292 1.28 11.53 -26.16
N ALA A 293 1.00 10.55 -27.03
CA ALA A 293 -0.28 9.86 -27.06
C ALA A 293 -0.63 9.15 -25.74
N VAL A 294 0.35 8.55 -25.06
CA VAL A 294 0.15 7.84 -23.79
C VAL A 294 0.03 8.81 -22.64
N VAL A 295 0.94 9.80 -22.53
CA VAL A 295 1.07 10.67 -21.36
C VAL A 295 0.06 11.80 -21.40
N GLU A 296 -0.09 12.47 -22.56
CA GLU A 296 -0.95 13.66 -22.70
C GLU A 296 -2.38 13.30 -23.08
N ASP A 297 -2.56 12.39 -24.06
CA ASP A 297 -3.86 12.04 -24.59
C ASP A 297 -4.54 10.85 -23.88
N GLY A 298 -3.81 10.12 -23.01
CA GLY A 298 -4.33 8.95 -22.32
C GLY A 298 -4.74 7.81 -23.25
N LYS A 299 -4.10 7.69 -24.43
CA LYS A 299 -4.38 6.67 -25.44
C LYS A 299 -3.67 5.34 -25.13
N SER A 300 -4.10 4.28 -25.82
CA SER A 300 -3.43 2.96 -25.82
C SER A 300 -2.06 3.06 -26.49
N LEU A 301 -1.10 2.23 -26.05
CA LEU A 301 0.19 2.08 -26.72
C LEU A 301 0.02 1.12 -27.90
N LEU A 302 0.29 1.60 -29.11
CA LEU A 302 0.29 0.80 -30.34
C LEU A 302 1.69 0.24 -30.64
N PRO A 303 1.80 -0.91 -31.33
CA PRO A 303 3.10 -1.45 -31.75
C PRO A 303 3.93 -0.48 -32.59
N SER A 304 3.28 0.37 -33.41
CA SER A 304 3.95 1.37 -34.25
C SER A 304 4.80 2.38 -33.49
N GLY A 305 4.48 2.65 -32.23
CA GLY A 305 5.22 3.58 -31.38
C GLY A 305 6.32 2.92 -30.54
N ILE A 306 6.54 1.61 -30.66
CA ILE A 306 7.56 0.85 -29.92
C ILE A 306 8.83 0.76 -30.78
N THR A 307 9.95 1.19 -30.23
CA THR A 307 11.26 1.18 -30.93
C THR A 307 12.20 0.09 -30.44
N GLU A 308 12.00 -0.40 -29.18
CA GLU A 308 12.84 -1.44 -28.60
C GLU A 308 12.05 -2.27 -27.57
N VAL A 309 12.39 -3.58 -27.47
CA VAL A 309 11.77 -4.54 -26.55
C VAL A 309 12.84 -5.31 -25.77
N GLU A 310 12.89 -5.07 -24.45
CA GLU A 310 13.81 -5.73 -23.53
C GLU A 310 13.06 -6.66 -22.56
N GLY A 311 13.76 -7.71 -22.10
CA GLY A 311 13.25 -8.67 -21.12
C GLY A 311 12.51 -9.84 -21.74
N ASP A 312 11.95 -10.67 -20.85
CA ASP A 312 11.16 -11.85 -21.20
C ASP A 312 9.82 -11.78 -20.44
N PHE A 313 8.74 -11.68 -21.17
CA PHE A 313 7.39 -11.52 -20.64
C PHE A 313 6.35 -12.21 -21.54
N THR A 314 5.25 -12.60 -20.93
CA THR A 314 4.09 -13.23 -21.60
C THR A 314 2.88 -12.29 -21.57
N VAL A 315 1.83 -12.65 -22.30
CA VAL A 315 0.56 -11.89 -22.32
C VAL A 315 0.04 -11.68 -20.91
N GLY A 316 -0.30 -10.43 -20.58
CA GLY A 316 -0.77 -10.01 -19.26
C GLY A 316 0.31 -9.71 -18.23
N ASP A 317 1.58 -9.90 -18.54
CA ASP A 317 2.70 -9.45 -17.69
C ASP A 317 2.81 -7.92 -17.71
N SER A 318 3.38 -7.36 -16.62
CA SER A 318 3.65 -5.93 -16.53
C SER A 318 5.00 -5.59 -17.14
N VAL A 319 5.03 -4.52 -17.95
CA VAL A 319 6.26 -3.94 -18.49
C VAL A 319 6.34 -2.45 -18.18
N SER A 320 7.56 -1.90 -18.14
CA SER A 320 7.79 -0.46 -18.08
C SER A 320 7.89 0.12 -19.49
N CYS A 321 7.14 1.19 -19.76
CA CYS A 321 7.30 2.00 -20.96
C CYS A 321 8.30 3.11 -20.64
N VAL A 322 9.34 3.28 -21.46
CA VAL A 322 10.40 4.28 -21.27
C VAL A 322 10.53 5.16 -22.49
N ASP A 323 10.91 6.41 -22.27
CA ASP A 323 11.27 7.33 -23.36
C ASP A 323 12.69 7.03 -23.90
N SER A 324 13.09 7.76 -24.95
CA SER A 324 14.42 7.64 -25.58
C SER A 324 15.59 7.92 -24.63
N ASN A 325 15.35 8.58 -23.48
CA ASN A 325 16.34 8.86 -22.45
C ASN A 325 16.39 7.79 -21.36
N GLY A 326 15.53 6.75 -21.43
CA GLY A 326 15.42 5.69 -20.44
C GLY A 326 14.55 6.01 -19.23
N ASN A 327 13.86 7.17 -19.22
CA ASN A 327 12.95 7.52 -18.12
C ASN A 327 11.66 6.71 -18.22
N VAL A 328 11.23 6.13 -17.12
CA VAL A 328 9.95 5.39 -17.06
C VAL A 328 8.80 6.41 -17.12
N ILE A 329 8.00 6.35 -18.19
CA ILE A 329 6.86 7.22 -18.42
C ILE A 329 5.53 6.58 -18.01
N ALA A 330 5.43 5.25 -18.15
CA ALA A 330 4.24 4.49 -17.80
C ALA A 330 4.58 3.04 -17.47
N LYS A 331 3.63 2.32 -16.86
CA LYS A 331 3.65 0.86 -16.74
C LYS A 331 2.35 0.29 -17.26
N GLY A 332 2.40 -0.90 -17.89
CA GLY A 332 1.20 -1.51 -18.45
C GLY A 332 1.25 -3.03 -18.56
N LEU A 333 0.06 -3.62 -18.74
CA LEU A 333 -0.08 -5.07 -18.99
C LEU A 333 -0.10 -5.29 -20.50
N VAL A 334 0.84 -6.10 -21.00
CA VAL A 334 1.00 -6.36 -22.43
C VAL A 334 -0.05 -7.31 -22.98
N ASN A 335 -0.43 -7.09 -24.22
CA ASN A 335 -1.35 -7.95 -24.98
C ASN A 335 -0.62 -9.02 -25.82
N TYR A 336 0.69 -8.90 -25.96
CA TYR A 336 1.55 -9.80 -26.74
C TYR A 336 2.76 -10.21 -25.91
N SER A 337 3.31 -11.42 -26.15
CA SER A 337 4.56 -11.86 -25.52
C SER A 337 5.77 -11.04 -26.02
N ALA A 338 6.91 -11.16 -25.34
CA ALA A 338 8.13 -10.46 -25.73
C ALA A 338 8.61 -10.86 -27.14
N GLU A 339 8.46 -12.15 -27.50
CA GLU A 339 8.81 -12.65 -28.83
C GLU A 339 7.92 -12.05 -29.92
N GLU A 340 6.60 -12.04 -29.70
CA GLU A 340 5.62 -11.46 -30.62
C GLU A 340 5.80 -9.94 -30.72
N MET A 341 6.02 -9.27 -29.57
CA MET A 341 6.25 -7.83 -29.54
C MET A 341 7.46 -7.41 -30.36
N ARG A 342 8.56 -8.18 -30.33
CA ARG A 342 9.74 -7.91 -31.17
C ARG A 342 9.45 -8.07 -32.67
N LYS A 343 8.48 -8.92 -33.05
CA LYS A 343 8.07 -9.09 -34.46
C LYS A 343 7.15 -7.98 -34.96
N ILE A 344 6.33 -7.40 -34.07
CA ILE A 344 5.34 -6.38 -34.45
C ILE A 344 5.74 -4.94 -34.09
N MET A 345 6.81 -4.70 -33.31
CA MET A 345 7.28 -3.36 -33.00
C MET A 345 7.53 -2.54 -34.26
N GLY A 346 7.13 -1.29 -34.27
CA GLY A 346 7.22 -0.39 -35.41
C GLY A 346 6.16 -0.62 -36.50
N LEU A 347 5.34 -1.68 -36.42
CA LEU A 347 4.32 -1.99 -37.42
C LEU A 347 2.98 -1.30 -37.10
N LYS A 348 2.21 -0.99 -38.11
CA LYS A 348 0.82 -0.56 -37.97
C LYS A 348 -0.05 -1.73 -37.50
N SER A 349 -1.08 -1.48 -36.70
CA SER A 349 -1.99 -2.52 -36.20
C SER A 349 -2.64 -3.38 -37.28
N SER A 350 -2.82 -2.83 -38.51
CA SER A 350 -3.32 -3.58 -39.68
C SER A 350 -2.36 -4.65 -40.19
N GLN A 351 -1.09 -4.61 -39.83
CA GLN A 351 -0.04 -5.55 -40.28
C GLN A 351 0.22 -6.67 -39.29
N ILE A 352 -0.37 -6.62 -38.07
CA ILE A 352 -0.15 -7.60 -37.00
C ILE A 352 -0.54 -9.00 -37.47
N GLU A 353 -1.77 -9.15 -38.05
CA GLU A 353 -2.29 -10.44 -38.48
C GLU A 353 -1.41 -11.07 -39.56
N GLN A 354 -0.91 -10.28 -40.49
CA GLN A 354 -0.01 -10.77 -41.54
C GLN A 354 1.34 -11.23 -40.95
N THR A 355 1.81 -10.64 -39.88
CA THR A 355 3.09 -10.93 -39.24
C THR A 355 3.05 -12.10 -38.28
N LEU A 356 1.99 -12.20 -37.46
CA LEU A 356 1.85 -13.20 -36.42
C LEU A 356 0.98 -14.41 -36.85
N GLY A 357 0.18 -14.27 -37.92
CA GLY A 357 -0.83 -15.27 -38.34
C GLY A 357 -2.17 -15.11 -37.59
N TYR A 358 -2.27 -14.20 -36.62
CA TYR A 358 -3.47 -13.87 -35.87
C TYR A 358 -3.39 -12.44 -35.35
N LYS A 359 -4.52 -11.87 -34.92
CA LYS A 359 -4.60 -10.56 -34.24
C LYS A 359 -5.74 -10.55 -33.25
N ASP A 360 -5.42 -10.65 -31.96
CA ASP A 360 -6.40 -10.57 -30.87
C ASP A 360 -6.65 -9.11 -30.45
N TYR A 361 -5.65 -8.24 -30.58
CA TYR A 361 -5.69 -6.84 -30.16
C TYR A 361 -5.02 -5.93 -31.18
N ASP A 362 -5.50 -4.70 -31.29
CA ASP A 362 -4.86 -3.65 -32.08
C ASP A 362 -3.68 -2.99 -31.34
N GLU A 363 -3.71 -3.04 -30.00
CA GLU A 363 -2.78 -2.36 -29.12
C GLU A 363 -1.76 -3.32 -28.50
N ALA A 364 -0.53 -2.85 -28.34
CA ALA A 364 0.48 -3.48 -27.50
C ALA A 364 0.07 -3.49 -26.02
N ILE A 365 -0.49 -2.34 -25.57
CA ILE A 365 -1.07 -2.15 -24.23
C ILE A 365 -2.32 -1.29 -24.36
N HIS A 366 -3.46 -1.81 -23.90
CA HIS A 366 -4.70 -1.05 -23.87
C HIS A 366 -4.66 0.06 -22.80
N ARG A 367 -5.23 1.24 -23.06
CA ARG A 367 -5.25 2.39 -22.16
C ARG A 367 -5.75 2.11 -20.74
N ASP A 368 -6.70 1.19 -20.58
CA ASP A 368 -7.23 0.79 -19.27
C ASP A 368 -6.25 -0.08 -18.49
N ASN A 369 -5.25 -0.66 -19.17
CA ASN A 369 -4.16 -1.45 -18.64
C ASN A 369 -2.84 -0.69 -18.60
N LEU A 370 -2.85 0.62 -18.84
CA LEU A 370 -1.67 1.49 -18.93
C LEU A 370 -1.79 2.61 -17.89
N ALA A 371 -0.84 2.69 -16.99
CA ALA A 371 -0.77 3.67 -15.93
C ALA A 371 0.43 4.59 -16.14
N VAL A 372 0.18 5.88 -16.37
CA VAL A 372 1.22 6.91 -16.44
C VAL A 372 1.84 7.11 -15.07
N THR A 373 3.18 7.12 -15.00
CA THR A 373 3.96 7.21 -13.75
C THR A 373 4.71 8.53 -13.59
N ILE A 374 4.81 9.34 -14.66
CA ILE A 374 5.33 10.71 -14.58
C ILE A 374 4.22 11.65 -14.13
N HIS A 375 4.46 12.39 -13.04
CA HIS A 375 3.59 13.51 -12.66
C HIS A 375 3.95 14.72 -13.54
N HIS A 376 2.93 15.43 -14.02
CA HIS A 376 3.09 16.71 -14.71
C HIS A 376 3.71 17.77 -13.77
N ASN A 377 5.03 17.85 -13.72
CA ASN A 377 5.75 18.94 -13.04
C ASN A 377 6.20 20.06 -14.01
N GLU A 378 5.60 20.16 -15.21
CA GLU A 378 6.03 21.14 -16.21
C GLU A 378 4.92 22.10 -16.72
N LYS A 379 3.88 22.39 -15.95
CA LYS A 379 2.98 23.50 -16.28
C LYS A 379 3.09 24.70 -15.32
N ALA A 380 4.29 25.01 -14.85
CA ALA A 380 4.57 26.23 -14.09
C ALA A 380 5.87 26.89 -14.53
N LYS A 381 6.09 27.04 -15.84
CA LYS A 381 7.03 28.02 -16.41
C LYS A 381 6.50 28.46 -17.78
N GLY A 382 5.68 29.46 -17.77
CA GLY A 382 5.19 30.21 -18.91
C GLY A 382 4.53 31.46 -18.41
#